data_64713e2bf53589e27a893edb2555a487
#
_entry.id   64713e2bf53589e27a893edb2555a487
#
_cell.length_a   1.000
_cell.length_b   1.000
_cell.length_c   1.000
_cell.angle_alpha   90.00
_cell.angle_beta   90.00
_cell.angle_gamma   90.00
#
_symmetry.space_group_name_H-M   'P 1'
#
loop_
_entity.id
_entity.type
_entity.pdbx_description
1 polymer ?
#
loop_
_entity_poly.entity_id
_entity_poly.type
_entity_poly.pdbx_seq_one_letter_code
_entity_poly.pdbx_strand_id
1 'polypeptide(L)'
;MVLLGRNPQQLASVAGSLNGGPDAVETLAVAGLSEVPSLIERHRPGVIVNTVGPFTQTGIPLALACLKAGTHYVDLANELDAVLRLLDLNAEAHDRGITIVTGAGFGVLATEALTITLRGEREPALKAQVAALPAVEALGSAVLSSSVDVLAYGGRRYHDGRLVRNRFGADHIRISLPSGGSRQAVGVPTGELEAARRASGAGEVVAYSSEVPSGRIARALLPVMSVVLSVTAIRRQVLRLIEHLRLAPPVSRGEVSWAYARLEWADHSNAEAWLRTGEGYAFTGEVAALVADGLREGSLSAGAFTPGALFGPTLAVRAGAEILLSANKKAMS
;
A
#
# COMPACT_ATOMS: atom_id res chain seq x y z
N MET A 1 -24.11 -3.84 5.32
CA MET A 1 -22.65 -4.02 5.48
C MET A 1 -22.38 -5.01 6.59
N VAL A 2 -21.33 -5.85 6.49
CA VAL A 2 -20.95 -6.77 7.57
C VAL A 2 -19.56 -6.39 8.07
N LEU A 3 -19.39 -6.22 9.37
CA LEU A 3 -18.10 -6.07 10.05
C LEU A 3 -17.68 -7.40 10.66
N LEU A 4 -16.48 -7.86 10.33
CA LEU A 4 -15.93 -9.10 10.82
C LEU A 4 -14.64 -8.86 11.60
N GLY A 5 -14.51 -9.45 12.79
CA GLY A 5 -13.32 -9.27 13.63
C GLY A 5 -13.32 -10.18 14.85
N ARG A 6 -12.22 -10.13 15.62
CA ARG A 6 -12.01 -10.99 16.80
C ARG A 6 -12.67 -10.47 18.08
N ASN A 7 -12.88 -9.17 18.19
CA ASN A 7 -13.37 -8.53 19.41
C ASN A 7 -14.81 -8.06 19.25
N PRO A 8 -15.82 -8.74 19.82
CA PRO A 8 -17.22 -8.38 19.67
C PRO A 8 -17.56 -7.00 20.24
N GLN A 9 -16.90 -6.58 21.30
CA GLN A 9 -17.14 -5.25 21.91
C GLN A 9 -16.65 -4.13 20.99
N GLN A 10 -15.48 -4.32 20.38
CA GLN A 10 -14.93 -3.35 19.42
C GLN A 10 -15.78 -3.30 18.14
N LEU A 11 -16.27 -4.44 17.65
CA LEU A 11 -17.17 -4.51 16.50
C LEU A 11 -18.47 -3.72 16.79
N ALA A 12 -19.08 -3.94 17.96
CA ALA A 12 -20.28 -3.21 18.38
C ALA A 12 -20.04 -1.70 18.50
N SER A 13 -18.88 -1.30 19.07
CA SER A 13 -18.48 0.10 19.17
C SER A 13 -18.34 0.76 17.79
N VAL A 14 -17.65 0.09 16.86
CA VAL A 14 -17.49 0.59 15.48
C VAL A 14 -18.83 0.66 14.76
N ALA A 15 -19.66 -0.40 14.84
CA ALA A 15 -20.98 -0.41 14.23
C ALA A 15 -21.87 0.73 14.74
N GLY A 16 -21.81 1.00 16.05
CA GLY A 16 -22.57 2.10 16.67
C GLY A 16 -22.07 3.51 16.28
N SER A 17 -20.84 3.65 15.81
CA SER A 17 -20.29 4.93 15.33
C SER A 17 -20.59 5.23 13.87
N LEU A 18 -21.09 4.25 13.12
CA LEU A 18 -21.39 4.41 11.70
C LEU A 18 -22.77 5.03 11.48
N ASN A 19 -22.86 5.90 10.48
CA ASN A 19 -24.11 6.53 10.10
C ASN A 19 -25.10 5.48 9.54
N GLY A 20 -26.28 5.37 10.13
CA GLY A 20 -27.32 4.39 9.74
C GLY A 20 -27.81 3.55 10.92
N GLY A 21 -27.19 3.68 12.09
CA GLY A 21 -27.55 2.96 13.30
C GLY A 21 -27.11 1.48 13.30
N PRO A 22 -27.27 0.80 14.43
CA PRO A 22 -26.83 -0.59 14.60
C PRO A 22 -27.52 -1.59 13.67
N ASP A 23 -28.73 -1.28 13.18
CA ASP A 23 -29.49 -2.16 12.28
C ASP A 23 -28.97 -2.17 10.83
N ALA A 24 -28.16 -1.17 10.44
CA ALA A 24 -27.57 -1.10 9.10
C ALA A 24 -26.26 -1.91 8.95
N VAL A 25 -25.69 -2.37 10.06
CA VAL A 25 -24.38 -3.02 10.11
C VAL A 25 -24.45 -4.30 10.93
N GLU A 26 -24.35 -5.43 10.25
CA GLU A 26 -24.21 -6.73 10.90
C GLU A 26 -22.77 -6.90 11.44
N THR A 27 -22.62 -7.48 12.62
CA THR A 27 -21.31 -7.78 13.21
C THR A 27 -21.14 -9.27 13.38
N LEU A 28 -20.01 -9.82 12.89
CA LEU A 28 -19.64 -11.22 13.02
C LEU A 28 -18.34 -11.36 13.80
N ALA A 29 -18.40 -11.93 15.00
CA ALA A 29 -17.22 -12.26 15.77
C ALA A 29 -16.68 -13.64 15.35
N VAL A 30 -15.35 -13.72 15.12
CA VAL A 30 -14.64 -14.95 14.77
C VAL A 30 -13.47 -15.16 15.72
N ALA A 31 -13.13 -16.43 16.01
CA ALA A 31 -11.99 -16.75 16.85
C ALA A 31 -10.64 -16.46 16.14
N GLY A 32 -10.62 -16.53 14.82
CA GLY A 32 -9.43 -16.30 14.02
C GLY A 32 -9.64 -16.31 12.51
N LEU A 33 -8.56 -16.04 11.79
CA LEU A 33 -8.57 -15.94 10.32
C LEU A 33 -9.02 -17.27 9.64
N SER A 34 -8.79 -18.41 10.28
CA SER A 34 -9.14 -19.72 9.74
C SER A 34 -10.64 -19.93 9.52
N GLU A 35 -11.50 -19.17 10.19
CA GLU A 35 -12.96 -19.26 10.05
C GLU A 35 -13.47 -18.40 8.88
N VAL A 36 -12.71 -17.39 8.48
CA VAL A 36 -13.17 -16.39 7.49
C VAL A 36 -13.45 -17.00 6.11
N PRO A 37 -12.61 -17.91 5.56
CA PRO A 37 -12.88 -18.53 4.27
C PRO A 37 -14.26 -19.21 4.20
N SER A 38 -14.65 -19.95 5.25
CA SER A 38 -15.96 -20.63 5.30
C SER A 38 -17.13 -19.65 5.40
N LEU A 39 -16.93 -18.48 6.04
CA LEU A 39 -17.91 -17.42 6.08
C LEU A 39 -18.07 -16.75 4.70
N ILE A 40 -16.97 -16.49 3.99
CA ILE A 40 -17.02 -15.95 2.61
C ILE A 40 -17.80 -16.90 1.70
N GLU A 41 -17.49 -18.20 1.74
CA GLU A 41 -18.19 -19.22 0.93
C GLU A 41 -19.68 -19.31 1.24
N ARG A 42 -20.06 -19.14 2.51
CA ARG A 42 -21.45 -19.19 2.98
C ARG A 42 -22.25 -17.95 2.63
N HIS A 43 -21.67 -16.76 2.89
CA HIS A 43 -22.38 -15.48 2.76
C HIS A 43 -22.29 -14.91 1.34
N ARG A 44 -21.27 -15.30 0.57
CA ARG A 44 -20.99 -14.82 -0.80
C ARG A 44 -21.17 -13.30 -0.94
N PRO A 45 -20.46 -12.50 -0.16
CA PRO A 45 -20.55 -11.03 -0.26
C PRO A 45 -20.09 -10.60 -1.66
N GLY A 46 -20.59 -9.47 -2.16
CA GLY A 46 -20.14 -8.92 -3.45
C GLY A 46 -18.67 -8.53 -3.43
N VAL A 47 -18.18 -7.99 -2.30
CA VAL A 47 -16.79 -7.59 -2.10
C VAL A 47 -16.34 -7.81 -0.66
N ILE A 48 -15.08 -8.22 -0.49
CA ILE A 48 -14.38 -8.25 0.80
C ILE A 48 -13.31 -7.18 0.81
N VAL A 49 -13.27 -6.37 1.87
CA VAL A 49 -12.17 -5.46 2.16
C VAL A 49 -11.36 -6.02 3.33
N ASN A 50 -10.16 -6.52 3.04
CA ASN A 50 -9.24 -7.05 4.04
C ASN A 50 -8.38 -5.92 4.62
N THR A 51 -8.61 -5.60 5.89
CA THR A 51 -7.82 -4.59 6.64
C THR A 51 -6.91 -5.24 7.68
N VAL A 52 -6.74 -6.56 7.64
CA VAL A 52 -6.01 -7.33 8.66
C VAL A 52 -4.61 -7.66 8.19
N GLY A 53 -3.64 -6.93 8.68
CA GLY A 53 -2.21 -7.24 8.51
C GLY A 53 -1.68 -8.31 9.48
N PRO A 54 -0.48 -8.88 9.27
CA PRO A 54 0.35 -8.67 8.10
C PRO A 54 -0.22 -9.35 6.86
N PHE A 55 -0.22 -8.65 5.72
CA PHE A 55 -0.87 -9.13 4.49
C PHE A 55 -0.13 -10.29 3.83
N THR A 56 1.14 -10.48 4.13
CA THR A 56 1.89 -11.70 3.75
C THR A 56 1.26 -13.00 4.28
N GLN A 57 0.46 -12.91 5.35
CA GLN A 57 -0.22 -14.07 5.96
C GLN A 57 -1.72 -14.10 5.64
N THR A 58 -2.36 -12.93 5.54
CA THR A 58 -3.82 -12.84 5.39
C THR A 58 -4.27 -12.71 3.94
N GLY A 59 -3.47 -12.07 3.07
CA GLY A 59 -3.85 -11.73 1.70
C GLY A 59 -4.24 -12.94 0.86
N ILE A 60 -3.29 -13.82 0.62
CA ILE A 60 -3.52 -15.00 -0.26
C ILE A 60 -4.63 -15.93 0.23
N PRO A 61 -4.70 -16.35 1.52
CA PRO A 61 -5.78 -17.21 1.97
C PRO A 61 -7.16 -16.61 1.75
N LEU A 62 -7.34 -15.31 1.99
CA LEU A 62 -8.62 -14.64 1.78
C LEU A 62 -8.92 -14.42 0.30
N ALA A 63 -7.95 -14.05 -0.51
CA ALA A 63 -8.14 -13.91 -1.96
C ALA A 63 -8.54 -15.24 -2.61
N LEU A 64 -7.93 -16.36 -2.22
CA LEU A 64 -8.30 -17.69 -2.70
C LEU A 64 -9.72 -18.08 -2.28
N ALA A 65 -10.16 -17.72 -1.07
CA ALA A 65 -11.55 -17.93 -0.65
C ALA A 65 -12.53 -17.09 -1.48
N CYS A 66 -12.15 -15.84 -1.79
CA CYS A 66 -12.93 -14.95 -2.66
C CYS A 66 -13.04 -15.51 -4.08
N LEU A 67 -11.94 -16.03 -4.65
CA LEU A 67 -11.93 -16.71 -5.95
C LEU A 67 -12.94 -17.88 -5.99
N LYS A 68 -12.97 -18.71 -4.96
CA LYS A 68 -13.94 -19.84 -4.87
C LYS A 68 -15.38 -19.37 -4.76
N ALA A 69 -15.62 -18.30 -4.01
CA ALA A 69 -16.95 -17.80 -3.73
C ALA A 69 -17.54 -16.91 -4.86
N GLY A 70 -16.72 -16.48 -5.83
CA GLY A 70 -17.11 -15.48 -6.82
C GLY A 70 -17.27 -14.08 -6.22
N THR A 71 -16.43 -13.73 -5.25
CA THR A 71 -16.43 -12.51 -4.48
C THR A 71 -15.25 -11.64 -4.89
N HIS A 72 -15.43 -10.32 -5.07
CA HIS A 72 -14.31 -9.40 -5.29
C HIS A 72 -13.48 -9.23 -4.02
N TYR A 73 -12.18 -8.98 -4.19
CA TYR A 73 -11.25 -8.83 -3.08
C TYR A 73 -10.51 -7.49 -3.14
N VAL A 74 -10.41 -6.82 -2.00
CA VAL A 74 -9.62 -5.59 -1.82
C VAL A 74 -8.76 -5.74 -0.57
N ASP A 75 -7.52 -5.26 -0.60
CA ASP A 75 -6.71 -5.10 0.59
C ASP A 75 -5.88 -3.82 0.62
N LEU A 76 -5.26 -3.59 1.77
CA LEU A 76 -4.42 -2.43 2.06
C LEU A 76 -2.92 -2.81 2.09
N ALA A 77 -2.54 -3.91 1.43
CA ALA A 77 -1.18 -4.46 1.49
C ALA A 77 -0.14 -3.43 1.05
N ASN A 78 0.91 -3.32 1.84
CA ASN A 78 2.11 -2.55 1.48
C ASN A 78 3.37 -3.41 1.42
N GLU A 79 3.31 -4.64 1.90
CA GLU A 79 4.40 -5.60 1.82
C GLU A 79 4.56 -6.09 0.37
N LEU A 80 5.72 -5.84 -0.24
CA LEU A 80 5.99 -6.17 -1.65
C LEU A 80 5.68 -7.64 -1.98
N ASP A 81 6.04 -8.58 -1.10
CA ASP A 81 5.78 -10.02 -1.30
C ASP A 81 4.28 -10.32 -1.39
N ALA A 82 3.46 -9.70 -0.54
CA ALA A 82 2.01 -9.86 -0.57
C ALA A 82 1.42 -9.31 -1.87
N VAL A 83 1.82 -8.09 -2.25
CA VAL A 83 1.37 -7.44 -3.50
C VAL A 83 1.72 -8.27 -4.72
N LEU A 84 2.96 -8.74 -4.84
CA LEU A 84 3.40 -9.57 -5.97
C LEU A 84 2.57 -10.85 -6.08
N ARG A 85 2.41 -11.60 -4.99
CA ARG A 85 1.66 -12.85 -4.97
C ARG A 85 0.17 -12.67 -5.27
N LEU A 86 -0.43 -11.57 -4.85
CA LEU A 86 -1.83 -11.26 -5.18
C LEU A 86 -1.99 -10.87 -6.65
N LEU A 87 -1.05 -10.12 -7.21
CA LEU A 87 -1.03 -9.79 -8.63
C LEU A 87 -0.78 -11.03 -9.52
N ASP A 88 -0.09 -12.04 -9.02
CA ASP A 88 0.11 -13.33 -9.72
C ASP A 88 -1.19 -14.13 -9.88
N LEU A 89 -2.25 -13.82 -9.10
CA LEU A 89 -3.58 -14.42 -9.25
C LEU A 89 -4.38 -13.83 -10.44
N ASN A 90 -3.78 -12.95 -11.25
CA ASN A 90 -4.48 -12.24 -12.32
C ASN A 90 -5.25 -13.16 -13.29
N ALA A 91 -4.60 -14.20 -13.79
CA ALA A 91 -5.23 -15.13 -14.73
C ALA A 91 -6.42 -15.86 -14.09
N GLU A 92 -6.25 -16.38 -12.88
CA GLU A 92 -7.31 -17.08 -12.16
C GLU A 92 -8.50 -16.16 -11.82
N ALA A 93 -8.22 -14.92 -11.43
CA ALA A 93 -9.24 -13.90 -11.17
C ALA A 93 -10.01 -13.55 -12.44
N HIS A 94 -9.30 -13.37 -13.57
CA HIS A 94 -9.90 -13.12 -14.88
C HIS A 94 -10.84 -14.27 -15.29
N ASP A 95 -10.36 -15.51 -15.22
CA ASP A 95 -11.14 -16.69 -15.62
C ASP A 95 -12.40 -16.90 -14.77
N ARG A 96 -12.38 -16.41 -13.53
CA ARG A 96 -13.54 -16.47 -12.62
C ARG A 96 -14.43 -15.24 -12.66
N GLY A 97 -14.11 -14.24 -13.47
CA GLY A 97 -14.90 -13.01 -13.60
C GLY A 97 -14.88 -12.15 -12.35
N ILE A 98 -13.87 -12.29 -11.47
CA ILE A 98 -13.72 -11.45 -10.28
C ILE A 98 -12.52 -10.51 -10.40
N THR A 99 -12.52 -9.49 -9.55
CA THR A 99 -11.44 -8.50 -9.46
C THR A 99 -10.78 -8.57 -8.09
N ILE A 100 -9.45 -8.62 -8.10
CA ILE A 100 -8.60 -8.49 -6.91
C ILE A 100 -7.91 -7.14 -7.01
N VAL A 101 -8.03 -6.29 -5.97
CA VAL A 101 -7.30 -5.03 -5.86
C VAL A 101 -6.41 -5.08 -4.62
N THR A 102 -5.11 -5.04 -4.82
CA THR A 102 -4.13 -5.05 -3.73
C THR A 102 -3.42 -3.72 -3.59
N GLY A 103 -3.16 -3.31 -2.35
CA GLY A 103 -2.52 -2.03 -2.05
C GLY A 103 -3.44 -0.83 -2.13
N ALA A 104 -4.74 -0.99 -1.83
CA ALA A 104 -5.72 0.10 -1.85
C ALA A 104 -5.55 1.05 -0.65
N GLY A 105 -4.35 1.62 -0.50
CA GLY A 105 -3.98 2.53 0.58
C GLY A 105 -3.09 3.67 0.12
N PHE A 106 -2.71 4.52 1.08
CA PHE A 106 -1.97 5.76 0.83
C PHE A 106 -0.70 5.55 0.02
N GLY A 107 0.21 4.69 0.47
CA GLY A 107 1.53 4.55 -0.16
C GLY A 107 1.43 4.15 -1.63
N VAL A 108 0.76 3.03 -1.90
CA VAL A 108 0.65 2.46 -3.25
C VAL A 108 -0.12 3.38 -4.18
N LEU A 109 -1.36 3.77 -3.83
CA LEU A 109 -2.17 4.59 -4.73
C LEU A 109 -1.56 5.96 -4.98
N ALA A 110 -1.06 6.65 -3.93
CA ALA A 110 -0.56 8.01 -4.10
C ALA A 110 0.66 8.06 -5.02
N THR A 111 1.61 7.13 -4.85
CA THR A 111 2.80 7.05 -5.71
C THR A 111 2.47 6.57 -7.12
N GLU A 112 1.55 5.63 -7.25
CA GLU A 112 1.09 5.11 -8.54
C GLU A 112 0.36 6.18 -9.35
N ALA A 113 -0.56 6.92 -8.72
CA ALA A 113 -1.30 8.01 -9.36
C ALA A 113 -0.36 9.09 -9.91
N LEU A 114 0.67 9.48 -9.14
CA LEU A 114 1.71 10.38 -9.60
C LEU A 114 2.48 9.82 -10.79
N THR A 115 2.86 8.55 -10.73
CA THR A 115 3.62 7.87 -11.79
C THR A 115 2.81 7.80 -13.08
N ILE A 116 1.53 7.42 -13.02
CA ILE A 116 0.61 7.41 -14.17
C ILE A 116 0.47 8.82 -14.75
N THR A 117 0.26 9.82 -13.88
CA THR A 117 0.10 11.22 -14.30
C THR A 117 1.35 11.76 -15.01
N LEU A 118 2.54 11.47 -14.48
CA LEU A 118 3.80 11.92 -15.08
C LEU A 118 4.12 11.21 -16.39
N ARG A 119 3.83 9.91 -16.48
CA ARG A 119 4.06 9.15 -17.70
C ARG A 119 3.09 9.60 -18.79
N GLY A 120 1.80 9.76 -18.49
CA GLY A 120 0.78 10.06 -19.48
C GLY A 120 0.86 9.08 -20.66
N GLU A 121 0.88 9.60 -21.88
CA GLU A 121 1.01 8.83 -23.12
C GLU A 121 2.48 8.65 -23.58
N ARG A 122 3.45 9.08 -22.77
CA ARG A 122 4.87 8.96 -23.13
C ARG A 122 5.32 7.50 -23.15
N GLU A 123 6.40 7.24 -23.87
CA GLU A 123 7.12 5.98 -23.85
C GLU A 123 7.50 5.57 -22.40
N PRO A 124 7.76 4.27 -22.15
CA PRO A 124 8.24 3.82 -20.87
C PRO A 124 9.42 4.66 -20.36
N ALA A 125 9.41 5.00 -19.10
CA ALA A 125 10.52 5.72 -18.49
C ALA A 125 11.77 4.83 -18.38
N LEU A 126 12.94 5.43 -18.36
CA LEU A 126 14.20 4.71 -18.06
C LEU A 126 14.28 4.45 -16.55
N LYS A 127 13.94 5.47 -15.76
CA LYS A 127 14.01 5.45 -14.30
C LYS A 127 12.73 5.95 -13.66
N ALA A 128 12.33 5.32 -12.55
CA ALA A 128 11.27 5.81 -11.67
C ALA A 128 11.75 5.83 -10.21
N GLN A 129 11.51 6.93 -9.54
CA GLN A 129 11.74 7.11 -8.10
C GLN A 129 10.42 7.55 -7.48
N VAL A 130 9.92 6.80 -6.50
CA VAL A 130 8.68 7.14 -5.80
C VAL A 130 8.90 7.14 -4.30
N ALA A 131 8.18 7.96 -3.58
CA ALA A 131 8.28 8.00 -2.13
C ALA A 131 6.93 8.22 -1.45
N ALA A 132 6.66 7.43 -0.42
CA ALA A 132 5.60 7.70 0.54
C ALA A 132 6.17 8.46 1.75
N LEU A 133 5.56 9.59 2.06
CA LEU A 133 6.01 10.54 3.10
C LEU A 133 4.83 10.85 4.04
N PRO A 134 4.36 9.86 4.83
CA PRO A 134 3.22 10.07 5.71
C PRO A 134 3.53 11.13 6.77
N ALA A 135 2.49 11.79 7.25
CA ALA A 135 2.57 12.62 8.44
C ALA A 135 2.83 11.73 9.66
N VAL A 136 4.01 11.86 10.24
CA VAL A 136 4.48 10.93 11.28
C VAL A 136 4.04 11.42 12.63
N GLU A 137 3.10 10.73 13.30
CA GLU A 137 2.95 10.93 14.74
C GLU A 137 2.67 9.69 15.60
N ALA A 138 2.23 8.58 15.05
CA ALA A 138 2.23 7.31 15.79
C ALA A 138 2.08 6.12 14.84
N LEU A 139 3.00 5.18 14.94
CA LEU A 139 2.91 3.90 14.26
C LEU A 139 1.95 3.00 15.05
N GLY A 140 0.80 2.68 14.48
CA GLY A 140 -0.08 1.64 15.01
C GLY A 140 0.58 0.26 14.97
N SER A 141 0.10 -0.69 15.80
CA SER A 141 0.66 -2.05 15.85
C SER A 141 0.66 -2.76 14.50
N ALA A 142 -0.35 -2.52 13.64
CA ALA A 142 -0.42 -3.07 12.30
C ALA A 142 0.72 -2.57 11.41
N VAL A 143 1.03 -1.27 11.44
CA VAL A 143 2.15 -0.69 10.67
C VAL A 143 3.49 -1.19 11.17
N LEU A 144 3.67 -1.32 12.50
CA LEU A 144 4.88 -1.91 13.06
C LEU A 144 5.07 -3.36 12.63
N SER A 145 4.00 -4.15 12.60
CA SER A 145 4.07 -5.54 12.14
C SER A 145 4.43 -5.63 10.65
N SER A 146 3.82 -4.81 9.79
CA SER A 146 4.19 -4.71 8.38
C SER A 146 5.63 -4.25 8.19
N SER A 147 6.11 -3.30 9.01
CA SER A 147 7.50 -2.83 8.97
C SER A 147 8.50 -3.94 9.30
N VAL A 148 8.16 -4.85 10.22
CA VAL A 148 8.98 -6.04 10.53
C VAL A 148 9.08 -6.96 9.29
N ASP A 149 7.98 -7.20 8.58
CA ASP A 149 7.97 -8.02 7.39
C ASP A 149 8.73 -7.37 6.23
N VAL A 150 8.58 -6.05 6.04
CA VAL A 150 9.37 -5.27 5.06
C VAL A 150 10.87 -5.36 5.36
N LEU A 151 11.28 -5.20 6.63
CA LEU A 151 12.68 -5.36 7.05
C LEU A 151 13.19 -6.79 6.82
N ALA A 152 12.38 -7.79 7.16
CA ALA A 152 12.74 -9.20 7.00
C ALA A 152 12.90 -9.60 5.54
N TYR A 153 12.15 -9.00 4.62
CA TYR A 153 12.24 -9.23 3.18
C TYR A 153 13.56 -8.72 2.60
N GLY A 154 14.18 -7.72 3.25
CA GLY A 154 15.45 -7.11 2.87
C GLY A 154 15.31 -6.11 1.73
N GLY A 155 16.34 -5.30 1.49
CA GLY A 155 16.33 -4.28 0.43
C GLY A 155 16.08 -4.87 -0.96
N ARG A 156 15.24 -4.21 -1.73
CA ARG A 156 14.92 -4.56 -3.12
C ARG A 156 14.80 -3.29 -3.96
N ARG A 157 15.10 -3.43 -5.25
CA ARG A 157 14.81 -2.45 -6.30
C ARG A 157 14.65 -3.17 -7.64
N TYR A 158 14.10 -2.51 -8.61
CA TYR A 158 14.20 -2.97 -9.99
C TYR A 158 15.46 -2.43 -10.64
N HIS A 159 16.17 -3.31 -11.34
CA HIS A 159 17.36 -3.03 -12.14
C HIS A 159 17.25 -3.86 -13.43
N ASP A 160 17.36 -3.22 -14.58
CA ASP A 160 17.13 -3.83 -15.89
C ASP A 160 15.80 -4.62 -15.96
N GLY A 161 14.73 -4.07 -15.40
CA GLY A 161 13.40 -4.67 -15.36
C GLY A 161 13.25 -5.88 -14.42
N ARG A 162 14.30 -6.25 -13.68
CA ARG A 162 14.32 -7.39 -12.76
C ARG A 162 14.36 -6.94 -11.31
N LEU A 163 13.58 -7.62 -10.46
CA LEU A 163 13.64 -7.39 -9.02
C LEU A 163 14.95 -7.96 -8.45
N VAL A 164 15.84 -7.09 -8.02
CA VAL A 164 17.15 -7.47 -7.47
C VAL A 164 17.25 -7.16 -5.99
N ARG A 165 18.11 -7.94 -5.31
CA ARG A 165 18.48 -7.65 -3.92
C ARG A 165 19.36 -6.41 -3.88
N ASN A 166 19.09 -5.54 -2.91
CA ASN A 166 19.92 -4.40 -2.59
C ASN A 166 20.21 -4.35 -1.08
N ARG A 167 21.31 -3.72 -0.71
CA ARG A 167 21.59 -3.50 0.71
C ARG A 167 20.54 -2.55 1.28
N PHE A 168 19.83 -2.95 2.32
CA PHE A 168 18.85 -2.10 2.97
C PHE A 168 19.52 -0.81 3.47
N GLY A 169 18.94 0.35 3.16
CA GLY A 169 19.52 1.65 3.51
C GLY A 169 20.60 2.19 2.57
N ALA A 170 20.96 1.45 1.48
CA ALA A 170 21.90 1.96 0.46
C ALA A 170 21.27 3.09 -0.35
N ASP A 171 20.06 2.87 -0.84
CA ASP A 171 19.29 3.90 -1.53
C ASP A 171 18.72 4.88 -0.52
N HIS A 172 18.98 6.16 -0.69
CA HIS A 172 18.42 7.24 0.14
C HIS A 172 18.31 8.52 -0.69
N ILE A 173 17.31 9.31 -0.38
CA ILE A 173 17.02 10.54 -1.11
C ILE A 173 16.59 11.64 -0.13
N ARG A 174 16.86 12.89 -0.50
CA ARG A 174 16.28 14.07 0.13
C ARG A 174 15.28 14.67 -0.86
N ILE A 175 14.04 14.79 -0.45
CA ILE A 175 12.93 15.30 -1.26
C ILE A 175 12.54 16.67 -0.72
N SER A 176 12.60 17.68 -1.58
CA SER A 176 12.08 19.01 -1.27
C SER A 176 10.56 19.01 -1.39
N LEU A 177 9.87 19.60 -0.42
CA LEU A 177 8.40 19.66 -0.43
C LEU A 177 7.93 20.99 -1.02
N PRO A 178 6.81 21.00 -1.76
CA PRO A 178 6.23 22.24 -2.28
C PRO A 178 5.84 23.25 -1.19
N SER A 179 5.50 22.75 0.00
CA SER A 179 5.19 23.58 1.18
C SER A 179 6.42 24.20 1.86
N GLY A 180 7.61 23.93 1.35
CA GLY A 180 8.88 24.29 1.98
C GLY A 180 9.47 23.17 2.83
N GLY A 181 10.77 23.25 3.07
CA GLY A 181 11.50 22.21 3.79
C GLY A 181 11.84 20.99 2.93
N SER A 182 12.28 19.91 3.57
CA SER A 182 12.62 18.65 2.92
C SER A 182 12.41 17.46 3.83
N ARG A 183 12.15 16.29 3.25
CA ARG A 183 12.10 14.99 3.94
C ARG A 183 13.24 14.11 3.45
N GLN A 184 13.85 13.36 4.36
CA GLN A 184 14.75 12.28 4.00
C GLN A 184 14.00 10.97 3.94
N ALA A 185 14.27 10.16 2.94
CA ALA A 185 13.65 8.87 2.75
C ALA A 185 14.69 7.81 2.37
N VAL A 186 14.42 6.57 2.74
CA VAL A 186 15.29 5.41 2.53
C VAL A 186 14.57 4.42 1.63
N GLY A 187 15.32 3.76 0.74
CA GLY A 187 14.81 2.73 -0.16
C GLY A 187 14.22 1.55 0.60
N VAL A 188 12.98 1.19 0.28
CA VAL A 188 12.20 0.14 0.94
C VAL A 188 11.57 -0.80 -0.08
N PRO A 189 11.43 -2.10 0.24
CA PRO A 189 10.78 -3.09 -0.61
C PRO A 189 9.27 -3.14 -0.35
N THR A 190 8.56 -2.11 -0.73
CA THR A 190 7.13 -1.97 -0.50
C THR A 190 6.32 -2.08 -1.80
N GLY A 191 5.00 -2.17 -1.71
CA GLY A 191 4.08 -2.31 -2.86
C GLY A 191 4.21 -1.20 -3.88
N GLU A 192 4.60 0.00 -3.44
CA GLU A 192 4.90 1.15 -4.30
C GLU A 192 5.94 0.83 -5.38
N LEU A 193 6.90 -0.06 -5.05
CA LEU A 193 7.94 -0.46 -5.97
C LEU A 193 7.38 -1.17 -7.21
N GLU A 194 6.46 -2.12 -7.02
CA GLU A 194 5.82 -2.83 -8.12
C GLU A 194 4.80 -1.96 -8.85
N ALA A 195 4.00 -1.19 -8.11
CA ALA A 195 3.04 -0.27 -8.70
C ALA A 195 3.72 0.76 -9.60
N ALA A 196 4.82 1.37 -9.13
CA ALA A 196 5.60 2.32 -9.91
C ALA A 196 6.25 1.68 -11.15
N ARG A 197 6.76 0.44 -11.05
CA ARG A 197 7.31 -0.30 -12.18
C ARG A 197 6.26 -0.51 -13.27
N ARG A 198 5.08 -1.00 -12.89
CA ARG A 198 3.97 -1.24 -13.84
C ARG A 198 3.48 0.07 -14.47
N ALA A 199 3.30 1.10 -13.66
CA ALA A 199 2.81 2.40 -14.13
C ALA A 199 3.80 3.13 -15.03
N SER A 200 5.10 3.12 -14.72
CA SER A 200 6.13 3.83 -15.49
C SER A 200 6.68 3.03 -16.67
N GLY A 201 6.64 1.69 -16.60
CA GLY A 201 7.35 0.80 -17.52
C GLY A 201 8.87 0.83 -17.36
N ALA A 202 9.39 1.48 -16.29
CA ALA A 202 10.82 1.69 -16.10
C ALA A 202 11.57 0.40 -15.76
N GLY A 203 12.78 0.28 -16.29
CA GLY A 203 13.72 -0.79 -15.92
C GLY A 203 14.42 -0.53 -14.59
N GLU A 204 14.61 0.73 -14.21
CA GLU A 204 15.23 1.16 -12.95
C GLU A 204 14.14 1.76 -12.05
N VAL A 205 13.80 1.10 -10.93
CA VAL A 205 12.79 1.62 -9.99
C VAL A 205 13.26 1.50 -8.55
N VAL A 206 13.07 2.58 -7.79
CA VAL A 206 13.28 2.60 -6.33
C VAL A 206 12.08 3.23 -5.65
N ALA A 207 11.54 2.54 -4.66
CA ALA A 207 10.54 3.09 -3.75
C ALA A 207 11.22 3.49 -2.43
N TYR A 208 10.82 4.65 -1.88
CA TYR A 208 11.37 5.21 -0.66
C TYR A 208 10.28 5.44 0.38
N SER A 209 10.67 5.39 1.66
CA SER A 209 9.79 5.79 2.78
C SER A 209 10.53 6.69 3.76
N SER A 210 9.83 7.70 4.28
CA SER A 210 10.35 8.54 5.37
C SER A 210 10.13 7.93 6.76
N GLU A 211 9.39 6.84 6.87
CA GLU A 211 9.15 6.13 8.14
C GLU A 211 10.39 5.35 8.61
N VAL A 212 11.30 5.02 7.69
CA VAL A 212 12.55 4.35 8.02
C VAL A 212 13.60 5.36 8.46
N PRO A 213 14.27 5.15 9.62
CA PRO A 213 15.29 6.05 10.09
C PRO A 213 16.41 6.25 9.07
N SER A 214 16.64 7.50 8.67
CA SER A 214 17.56 7.88 7.58
C SER A 214 18.95 8.34 8.05
N GLY A 215 19.18 8.43 9.36
CA GLY A 215 20.50 8.82 9.92
C GLY A 215 21.62 7.83 9.51
N ARG A 216 22.86 8.30 9.43
CA ARG A 216 24.02 7.49 8.98
C ARG A 216 24.17 6.20 9.79
N ILE A 217 24.06 6.29 11.13
CA ILE A 217 24.19 5.13 12.03
C ILE A 217 23.00 4.19 11.84
N ALA A 218 21.76 4.72 11.78
CA ALA A 218 20.57 3.91 11.58
C ALA A 218 20.66 3.13 10.25
N ARG A 219 21.03 3.78 9.15
CA ARG A 219 21.22 3.11 7.85
C ARG A 219 22.31 2.05 7.86
N ALA A 220 23.37 2.22 8.66
CA ALA A 220 24.40 1.20 8.81
C ALA A 220 23.90 -0.06 9.55
N LEU A 221 22.92 0.09 10.44
CA LEU A 221 22.32 -1.01 11.20
C LEU A 221 21.17 -1.72 10.47
N LEU A 222 20.50 -1.08 9.52
CA LEU A 222 19.37 -1.67 8.77
C LEU A 222 19.70 -3.03 8.12
N PRO A 223 20.85 -3.26 7.48
CA PRO A 223 21.18 -4.57 6.93
C PRO A 223 21.29 -5.67 7.99
N VAL A 224 21.84 -5.34 9.17
CA VAL A 224 21.97 -6.28 10.28
C VAL A 224 20.57 -6.64 10.80
N MET A 225 19.70 -5.64 11.02
CA MET A 225 18.32 -5.86 11.44
C MET A 225 17.56 -6.72 10.41
N SER A 226 17.75 -6.46 9.12
CA SER A 226 17.15 -7.24 8.05
C SER A 226 17.55 -8.72 8.12
N VAL A 227 18.85 -9.00 8.31
CA VAL A 227 19.34 -10.39 8.46
C VAL A 227 18.77 -11.04 9.72
N VAL A 228 18.75 -10.36 10.84
CA VAL A 228 18.21 -10.89 12.10
C VAL A 228 16.72 -11.21 11.97
N LEU A 229 15.93 -10.30 11.37
CA LEU A 229 14.48 -10.49 11.17
C LEU A 229 14.16 -11.49 10.06
N SER A 230 15.09 -11.81 9.16
CA SER A 230 14.89 -12.88 8.17
C SER A 230 14.81 -14.27 8.82
N VAL A 231 15.34 -14.42 10.05
CA VAL A 231 15.20 -15.65 10.84
C VAL A 231 13.76 -15.76 11.35
N THR A 232 13.01 -16.73 10.83
CA THR A 232 11.57 -16.89 11.09
C THR A 232 11.21 -16.99 12.59
N ALA A 233 12.06 -17.62 13.40
CA ALA A 233 11.83 -17.75 14.83
C ALA A 233 11.90 -16.39 15.54
N ILE A 234 12.92 -15.58 15.21
CA ILE A 234 13.10 -14.24 15.77
C ILE A 234 11.96 -13.33 15.33
N ARG A 235 11.65 -13.32 14.03
CA ARG A 235 10.56 -12.53 13.46
C ARG A 235 9.23 -12.84 14.15
N ARG A 236 8.87 -14.12 14.31
CA ARG A 236 7.66 -14.52 15.04
C ARG A 236 7.63 -14.01 16.47
N GLN A 237 8.75 -14.04 17.17
CA GLN A 237 8.83 -13.54 18.54
C GLN A 237 8.63 -12.01 18.61
N VAL A 238 9.24 -11.27 17.68
CA VAL A 238 9.07 -9.80 17.57
C VAL A 238 7.62 -9.45 17.27
N LEU A 239 6.98 -10.14 16.31
CA LEU A 239 5.57 -9.91 15.96
C LEU A 239 4.65 -10.17 17.17
N ARG A 240 4.86 -11.27 17.92
CA ARG A 240 4.10 -11.53 19.15
C ARG A 240 4.28 -10.42 20.19
N LEU A 241 5.50 -9.91 20.34
CA LEU A 241 5.76 -8.80 21.28
C LEU A 241 4.98 -7.55 20.86
N ILE A 242 4.97 -7.22 19.56
CA ILE A 242 4.21 -6.09 19.01
C ILE A 242 2.70 -6.25 19.25
N GLU A 243 2.15 -7.45 19.09
CA GLU A 243 0.73 -7.75 19.36
C GLU A 243 0.32 -7.46 20.81
N HIS A 244 1.25 -7.64 21.77
CA HIS A 244 1.01 -7.35 23.19
C HIS A 244 1.21 -5.86 23.55
N LEU A 245 1.83 -5.07 22.66
CA LEU A 245 1.97 -3.63 22.86
C LEU A 245 0.61 -2.96 22.65
N ARG A 246 0.05 -2.41 23.71
CA ARG A 246 -1.12 -1.53 23.65
C ARG A 246 -0.68 -0.15 23.18
N LEU A 247 -0.44 0.00 21.89
CA LEU A 247 -0.14 1.31 21.31
C LEU A 247 -1.43 2.13 21.27
N ALA A 248 -1.33 3.38 21.70
CA ALA A 248 -2.44 4.32 21.51
C ALA A 248 -2.73 4.47 20.01
N PRO A 249 -4.01 4.60 19.61
CA PRO A 249 -4.32 4.90 18.23
C PRO A 249 -3.60 6.19 17.81
N PRO A 250 -3.14 6.29 16.55
CA PRO A 250 -2.49 7.49 16.07
C PRO A 250 -3.42 8.69 16.25
N VAL A 251 -2.90 9.73 16.89
CA VAL A 251 -3.63 10.99 17.07
C VAL A 251 -3.37 11.85 15.83
N SER A 252 -4.40 12.03 15.01
CA SER A 252 -4.31 12.98 13.89
C SER A 252 -4.25 14.41 14.44
N ARG A 253 -3.15 15.11 14.16
CA ARG A 253 -2.98 16.54 14.49
C ARG A 253 -3.19 17.45 13.28
N GLY A 254 -3.88 16.98 12.25
CA GLY A 254 -4.10 17.75 11.04
C GLY A 254 -2.86 17.90 10.15
N GLU A 255 -1.86 17.04 10.35
CA GLU A 255 -0.66 17.03 9.52
C GLU A 255 -0.94 16.49 8.13
N VAL A 256 -0.17 17.00 7.16
CA VAL A 256 -0.30 16.69 5.75
C VAL A 256 0.66 15.56 5.38
N SER A 257 0.12 14.51 4.79
CA SER A 257 0.89 13.44 4.17
C SER A 257 1.24 13.80 2.72
N TRP A 258 2.44 13.44 2.29
CA TRP A 258 2.93 13.69 0.95
C TRP A 258 3.33 12.38 0.26
N ALA A 259 3.15 12.33 -1.05
CA ALA A 259 3.84 11.38 -1.89
C ALA A 259 4.63 12.12 -2.96
N TYR A 260 5.65 11.47 -3.49
CA TYR A 260 6.54 12.02 -4.51
C TYR A 260 6.77 10.99 -5.61
N ALA A 261 6.85 11.46 -6.84
CA ALA A 261 7.33 10.67 -7.96
C ALA A 261 8.24 11.51 -8.86
N ARG A 262 9.29 10.86 -9.38
CA ARG A 262 10.15 11.39 -10.43
C ARG A 262 10.37 10.32 -11.48
N LEU A 263 10.16 10.69 -12.73
CA LEU A 263 10.46 9.88 -13.88
C LEU A 263 11.58 10.52 -14.69
N GLU A 264 12.44 9.68 -15.28
CA GLU A 264 13.52 10.08 -16.18
C GLU A 264 13.44 9.22 -17.45
N TRP A 265 13.56 9.83 -18.62
CA TRP A 265 13.48 9.17 -19.91
C TRP A 265 14.85 9.08 -20.59
N ALA A 266 14.94 8.28 -21.65
CA ALA A 266 16.17 8.04 -22.40
C ALA A 266 16.74 9.32 -23.05
N ASP A 267 15.91 10.31 -23.33
CA ASP A 267 16.31 11.64 -23.82
C ASP A 267 16.84 12.56 -22.72
N HIS A 268 17.08 12.03 -21.53
CA HIS A 268 17.49 12.75 -20.32
C HIS A 268 16.48 13.78 -19.81
N SER A 269 15.29 13.86 -20.40
CA SER A 269 14.21 14.64 -19.82
C SER A 269 13.72 13.97 -18.53
N ASN A 270 13.25 14.79 -17.57
CA ASN A 270 12.67 14.29 -16.34
C ASN A 270 11.45 15.11 -15.96
N ALA A 271 10.58 14.52 -15.15
CA ALA A 271 9.43 15.17 -14.57
C ALA A 271 9.23 14.73 -13.13
N GLU A 272 8.75 15.64 -12.30
CA GLU A 272 8.50 15.43 -10.89
C GLU A 272 7.09 15.86 -10.53
N ALA A 273 6.48 15.15 -9.60
CA ALA A 273 5.19 15.50 -9.06
C ALA A 273 5.10 15.13 -7.57
N TRP A 274 4.22 15.83 -6.88
CA TRP A 274 3.86 15.58 -5.49
C TRP A 274 2.35 15.36 -5.41
N LEU A 275 1.96 14.51 -4.49
CA LEU A 275 0.58 14.39 -4.06
C LEU A 275 0.51 14.82 -2.60
N ARG A 276 -0.47 15.66 -2.30
CA ARG A 276 -0.78 16.12 -0.96
C ARG A 276 -2.13 15.57 -0.54
N THR A 277 -2.20 15.01 0.66
CA THR A 277 -3.46 14.60 1.28
C THR A 277 -3.43 14.92 2.77
N GLY A 278 -4.55 14.79 3.44
CA GLY A 278 -4.64 14.88 4.90
C GLY A 278 -3.90 13.73 5.59
N GLU A 279 -4.51 13.20 6.62
CA GLU A 279 -3.99 12.07 7.39
C GLU A 279 -4.04 10.77 6.55
N GLY A 280 -2.93 10.02 6.55
CA GLY A 280 -2.75 8.85 5.66
C GLY A 280 -3.73 7.71 5.89
N TYR A 281 -4.16 7.48 7.14
CA TYR A 281 -5.17 6.43 7.44
C TYR A 281 -6.56 6.82 6.98
N ALA A 282 -6.95 8.09 7.15
CA ALA A 282 -8.24 8.59 6.66
C ALA A 282 -8.30 8.49 5.14
N PHE A 283 -7.22 8.89 4.45
CA PHE A 283 -7.11 8.73 3.00
C PHE A 283 -7.19 7.25 2.58
N THR A 284 -6.51 6.35 3.31
CA THR A 284 -6.57 4.91 3.05
C THR A 284 -7.98 4.36 3.19
N GLY A 285 -8.72 4.79 4.21
CA GLY A 285 -10.12 4.40 4.40
C GLY A 285 -11.01 4.84 3.24
N GLU A 286 -10.84 6.08 2.78
CA GLU A 286 -11.58 6.63 1.64
C GLU A 286 -11.27 5.88 0.34
N VAL A 287 -9.98 5.59 0.07
CA VAL A 287 -9.56 4.79 -1.08
C VAL A 287 -10.20 3.41 -1.06
N ALA A 288 -10.14 2.72 0.09
CA ALA A 288 -10.72 1.38 0.22
C ALA A 288 -12.24 1.37 -0.01
N ALA A 289 -12.93 2.40 0.49
CA ALA A 289 -14.37 2.56 0.28
C ALA A 289 -14.71 2.80 -1.19
N LEU A 290 -14.02 3.73 -1.85
CA LEU A 290 -14.21 4.04 -3.28
C LEU A 290 -13.91 2.84 -4.19
N VAL A 291 -12.88 2.05 -3.87
CA VAL A 291 -12.55 0.83 -4.60
C VAL A 291 -13.65 -0.22 -4.41
N ALA A 292 -14.09 -0.43 -3.17
CA ALA A 292 -15.14 -1.41 -2.87
C ALA A 292 -16.47 -1.04 -3.55
N ASP A 293 -16.85 0.24 -3.55
CA ASP A 293 -18.05 0.72 -4.24
C ASP A 293 -17.95 0.53 -5.76
N GLY A 294 -16.81 0.88 -6.36
CA GLY A 294 -16.60 0.69 -7.79
C GLY A 294 -16.67 -0.79 -8.21
N LEU A 295 -16.16 -1.70 -7.39
CA LEU A 295 -16.27 -3.14 -7.63
C LEU A 295 -17.72 -3.65 -7.52
N ARG A 296 -18.50 -3.08 -6.61
CA ARG A 296 -19.91 -3.45 -6.44
C ARG A 296 -20.79 -3.00 -7.61
N GLU A 297 -20.42 -1.92 -8.30
CA GLU A 297 -21.14 -1.43 -9.49
C GLU A 297 -20.97 -2.31 -10.73
N GLY A 298 -20.01 -3.24 -10.75
CA GLY A 298 -19.93 -4.35 -11.70
C GLY A 298 -19.47 -4.02 -13.12
N SER A 299 -18.90 -2.85 -13.36
CA SER A 299 -18.44 -2.41 -14.69
C SER A 299 -16.91 -2.52 -14.91
N LEU A 300 -16.18 -3.07 -13.96
CA LEU A 300 -14.71 -3.12 -13.98
C LEU A 300 -14.17 -4.44 -14.53
N SER A 301 -12.94 -4.39 -15.06
CA SER A 301 -12.26 -5.56 -15.61
C SER A 301 -11.97 -6.61 -14.54
N ALA A 302 -12.22 -7.87 -14.84
CA ALA A 302 -11.78 -9.00 -14.03
C ALA A 302 -10.25 -9.17 -14.13
N GLY A 303 -9.63 -9.60 -13.01
CA GLY A 303 -8.19 -9.77 -12.92
C GLY A 303 -7.63 -9.28 -11.58
N ALA A 304 -6.30 -9.16 -11.48
CA ALA A 304 -5.62 -8.64 -10.29
C ALA A 304 -4.86 -7.35 -10.61
N PHE A 305 -5.11 -6.30 -9.84
CA PHE A 305 -4.66 -4.95 -10.10
C PHE A 305 -4.17 -4.24 -8.84
N THR A 306 -3.34 -3.23 -9.04
CA THR A 306 -3.16 -2.13 -8.10
C THR A 306 -4.27 -1.09 -8.30
N PRO A 307 -4.61 -0.26 -7.31
CA PRO A 307 -5.77 0.63 -7.40
C PRO A 307 -5.65 1.66 -8.54
N GLY A 308 -4.46 2.21 -8.79
CA GLY A 308 -4.24 3.16 -9.89
C GLY A 308 -4.30 2.49 -11.26
N ALA A 309 -3.86 1.23 -11.39
CA ALA A 309 -3.96 0.49 -12.64
C ALA A 309 -5.40 0.23 -13.07
N LEU A 310 -6.31 0.01 -12.11
CA LEU A 310 -7.72 -0.28 -12.39
C LEU A 310 -8.57 0.99 -12.53
N PHE A 311 -8.37 1.99 -11.66
CA PHE A 311 -9.23 3.17 -11.55
C PHE A 311 -8.61 4.44 -12.13
N GLY A 312 -7.32 4.41 -12.49
CA GLY A 312 -6.58 5.58 -12.93
C GLY A 312 -6.19 6.53 -11.78
N PRO A 313 -5.44 7.60 -12.09
CA PRO A 313 -4.94 8.55 -11.08
C PRO A 313 -6.04 9.40 -10.44
N THR A 314 -7.19 9.52 -11.08
CA THR A 314 -8.35 10.26 -10.56
C THR A 314 -8.92 9.66 -9.28
N LEU A 315 -8.68 8.37 -9.00
CA LEU A 315 -9.09 7.74 -7.74
C LEU A 315 -8.47 8.47 -6.54
N ALA A 316 -7.19 8.85 -6.63
CA ALA A 316 -6.52 9.59 -5.56
C ALA A 316 -7.17 10.97 -5.31
N VAL A 317 -7.55 11.66 -6.38
CA VAL A 317 -8.21 12.97 -6.29
C VAL A 317 -9.63 12.82 -5.69
N ARG A 318 -10.37 11.78 -6.10
CA ARG A 318 -11.68 11.45 -5.52
C ARG A 318 -11.58 11.13 -4.03
N ALA A 319 -10.48 10.51 -3.58
CA ALA A 319 -10.19 10.25 -2.18
C ALA A 319 -9.68 11.49 -1.40
N GLY A 320 -9.73 12.69 -2.01
CA GLY A 320 -9.38 13.95 -1.35
C GLY A 320 -7.92 14.37 -1.47
N ALA A 321 -7.14 13.78 -2.38
CA ALA A 321 -5.77 14.23 -2.63
C ALA A 321 -5.69 15.33 -3.69
N GLU A 322 -4.63 16.13 -3.60
CA GLU A 322 -4.23 17.14 -4.58
C GLU A 322 -2.92 16.72 -5.26
N ILE A 323 -2.90 16.72 -6.60
CA ILE A 323 -1.69 16.45 -7.38
C ILE A 323 -1.05 17.76 -7.81
N LEU A 324 0.23 17.93 -7.47
CA LEU A 324 1.04 19.11 -7.78
C LEU A 324 2.16 18.71 -8.75
N LEU A 325 2.13 19.24 -9.96
CA LEU A 325 3.18 19.02 -10.94
C LEU A 325 4.28 20.08 -10.78
N SER A 326 5.55 19.68 -10.88
CA SER A 326 6.64 20.63 -11.00
C SER A 326 6.45 21.45 -12.27
N ALA A 327 6.47 22.78 -12.16
CA ALA A 327 6.56 23.61 -13.36
C ALA A 327 7.84 23.22 -14.10
N ASN A 328 7.72 22.77 -15.36
CA ASN A 328 8.82 22.36 -16.21
C ASN A 328 9.97 23.39 -16.14
N LYS A 329 11.03 23.12 -15.37
CA LYS A 329 12.31 23.75 -15.61
C LYS A 329 12.83 23.13 -16.90
N LYS A 330 12.54 23.77 -18.06
CA LYS A 330 13.34 23.57 -19.26
C LYS A 330 14.79 23.69 -18.81
N ALA A 331 15.58 22.65 -19.04
CA ALA A 331 17.02 22.73 -18.91
C ALA A 331 17.47 23.92 -19.76
N MET A 332 17.84 25.00 -19.12
CA MET A 332 18.64 26.02 -19.76
C MET A 332 20.02 25.42 -19.88
N SER A 333 20.36 25.07 -21.11
CA SER A 333 21.70 24.72 -21.61
C SER A 333 22.77 25.73 -21.20
#